data_531bb4cb757a681de88d9d2ab9bf168d
#
_entry.id   531bb4cb757a681de88d9d2ab9bf168d
#
_cell.length_a   1.000
_cell.length_b   1.000
_cell.length_c   1.000
_cell.angle_alpha   90.00
_cell.angle_beta   90.00
_cell.angle_gamma   90.00
#
_symmetry.space_group_name_H-M   'P 1'
#
loop_
_entity.id
_entity.type
_entity.pdbx_description
1 polymer ?
#
loop_
_entity_poly.entity_id
_entity_poly.type
_entity_poly.pdbx_seq_one_letter_code
_entity_poly.pdbx_strand_id
1 'polypeptide(L)'
;SFAWYYNNNLVSNNVNTTQTFDSAGVYCFTLFAYNDDGCMDSITHCGTIYKKEEVFFPNAFSPNGDQKNDFFGPVMHNINLNDVKDYLFMVYDRWGTLMFESNDPQYKWNGANKNNVKSDMGVYYYFCKFTTPLGVVYDKKGDVTLVR
;
A
#
# COMPACT_ATOMS: atom_id res chain seq x y z
N SER A 1 -32.38 26.61 8.44
CA SER A 1 -32.11 25.77 7.28
C SER A 1 -30.61 25.48 7.14
N PHE A 2 -30.24 24.52 6.30
CA PHE A 2 -28.85 24.10 6.08
C PHE A 2 -28.51 24.12 4.60
N ALA A 3 -27.24 24.36 4.26
CA ALA A 3 -26.72 24.28 2.89
C ALA A 3 -25.28 23.80 2.88
N TRP A 4 -25.02 22.69 2.21
CA TRP A 4 -23.70 22.10 2.03
C TRP A 4 -23.10 22.52 0.70
N TYR A 5 -21.87 22.98 0.73
CA TYR A 5 -21.13 23.40 -0.46
C TYR A 5 -19.83 22.61 -0.64
N TYR A 6 -19.52 22.28 -1.88
CA TYR A 6 -18.24 21.77 -2.33
C TYR A 6 -17.77 22.57 -3.54
N ASN A 7 -16.55 23.17 -3.50
CA ASN A 7 -16.01 24.02 -4.54
C ASN A 7 -16.99 25.14 -4.98
N ASN A 8 -17.61 25.80 -4.01
CA ASN A 8 -18.63 26.84 -4.21
C ASN A 8 -19.93 26.38 -4.90
N ASN A 9 -20.11 25.08 -5.11
CA ASN A 9 -21.35 24.52 -5.63
C ASN A 9 -22.19 23.95 -4.49
N LEU A 10 -23.48 24.25 -4.49
CA LEU A 10 -24.44 23.65 -3.57
C LEU A 10 -24.58 22.15 -3.87
N VAL A 11 -24.34 21.32 -2.87
CA VAL A 11 -24.44 19.85 -3.00
C VAL A 11 -25.63 19.26 -2.24
N SER A 12 -26.11 19.91 -1.18
CA SER A 12 -27.28 19.45 -0.42
C SER A 12 -27.84 20.55 0.48
N ASN A 13 -29.15 20.50 0.73
CA ASN A 13 -29.86 21.33 1.74
C ASN A 13 -30.34 20.49 2.93
N ASN A 14 -29.95 19.23 3.03
CA ASN A 14 -30.33 18.35 4.11
C ASN A 14 -29.43 18.54 5.34
N VAL A 15 -29.89 18.10 6.51
CA VAL A 15 -29.08 18.09 7.74
C VAL A 15 -27.81 17.26 7.55
N ASN A 16 -27.92 16.14 6.83
CA ASN A 16 -26.80 15.25 6.51
C ASN A 16 -26.65 15.12 5.00
N THR A 17 -25.41 15.00 4.55
CA THR A 17 -25.09 14.72 3.14
C THR A 17 -24.06 13.60 3.03
N THR A 18 -24.12 12.87 1.93
CA THR A 18 -23.13 11.84 1.58
C THR A 18 -22.61 12.12 0.18
N GLN A 19 -21.29 12.09 0.02
CA GLN A 19 -20.63 12.25 -1.27
C GLN A 19 -19.65 11.10 -1.50
N THR A 20 -19.54 10.67 -2.74
CA THR A 20 -18.60 9.63 -3.18
C THR A 20 -17.54 10.26 -4.09
N PHE A 21 -16.31 9.77 -3.96
CA PHE A 21 -15.17 10.26 -4.75
C PHE A 21 -14.40 9.08 -5.32
N ASP A 22 -14.07 9.15 -6.61
CA ASP A 22 -13.36 8.10 -7.35
C ASP A 22 -11.83 8.33 -7.37
N SER A 23 -11.36 9.47 -6.84
CA SER A 23 -9.95 9.81 -6.83
C SER A 23 -9.44 10.13 -5.43
N ALA A 24 -8.16 9.87 -5.20
CA ALA A 24 -7.50 10.31 -3.98
C ALA A 24 -7.32 11.82 -3.97
N GLY A 25 -7.47 12.43 -2.81
CA GLY A 25 -7.36 13.87 -2.64
C GLY A 25 -7.91 14.34 -1.31
N VAL A 26 -7.77 15.64 -1.06
CA VAL A 26 -8.39 16.32 0.08
C VAL A 26 -9.66 17.01 -0.41
N TYR A 27 -10.77 16.70 0.24
CA TYR A 27 -12.10 17.23 -0.11
C TYR A 27 -12.67 18.00 1.07
N CYS A 28 -12.92 19.28 0.85
CA CYS A 28 -13.41 20.19 1.89
C CYS A 28 -14.85 20.59 1.60
N PHE A 29 -15.71 20.45 2.59
CA PHE A 29 -17.11 20.85 2.52
C PHE A 29 -17.36 21.98 3.51
N THR A 30 -18.12 22.97 3.06
CA THR A 30 -18.61 24.06 3.92
C THR A 30 -20.10 23.87 4.17
N LEU A 31 -20.45 23.76 5.44
CA LEU A 31 -21.85 23.80 5.89
C LEU A 31 -22.19 25.23 6.30
N PHE A 32 -23.27 25.75 5.76
CA PHE A 32 -23.94 26.95 6.23
C PHE A 32 -25.19 26.55 6.98
N ALA A 33 -25.40 27.16 8.14
CA ALA A 33 -26.62 27.04 8.96
C ALA A 33 -27.28 28.42 9.07
N TYR A 34 -28.57 28.46 8.85
CA TYR A 34 -29.38 29.68 8.90
C TYR A 34 -30.49 29.51 9.94
N ASN A 35 -30.69 30.54 10.78
CA ASN A 35 -31.88 30.62 11.63
C ASN A 35 -33.05 31.31 10.91
N ASP A 36 -34.18 31.42 11.61
CA ASP A 36 -35.40 32.03 11.05
C ASP A 36 -35.29 33.57 10.96
N ASP A 37 -34.37 34.20 11.72
CA ASP A 37 -34.10 35.62 11.71
C ASP A 37 -33.08 36.04 10.60
N GLY A 38 -32.62 35.07 9.81
CA GLY A 38 -31.68 35.32 8.70
C GLY A 38 -30.20 35.38 9.15
N CYS A 39 -29.87 35.08 10.42
CA CYS A 39 -28.48 34.94 10.83
C CYS A 39 -27.90 33.64 10.29
N MET A 40 -26.61 33.70 9.91
CA MET A 40 -25.90 32.59 9.31
C MET A 40 -24.60 32.33 10.08
N ASP A 41 -24.28 31.02 10.22
CA ASP A 41 -22.96 30.55 10.65
C ASP A 41 -22.48 29.48 9.69
N SER A 42 -21.17 29.29 9.60
CA SER A 42 -20.57 28.33 8.69
C SER A 42 -19.35 27.60 9.30
N ILE A 43 -19.19 26.37 8.89
CA ILE A 43 -18.03 25.54 9.24
C ILE A 43 -17.55 24.80 8.00
N THR A 44 -16.22 24.74 7.83
CA THR A 44 -15.59 23.93 6.80
C THR A 44 -14.92 22.71 7.43
N HIS A 45 -15.21 21.55 6.88
CA HIS A 45 -14.59 20.28 7.27
C HIS A 45 -13.98 19.59 6.07
N CYS A 46 -12.74 19.10 6.21
CA CYS A 46 -12.01 18.42 5.14
C CYS A 46 -11.78 16.96 5.49
N GLY A 47 -12.02 16.08 4.51
CA GLY A 47 -11.70 14.67 4.56
C GLY A 47 -10.64 14.32 3.51
N THR A 48 -9.79 13.34 3.79
CA THR A 48 -8.80 12.84 2.85
C THR A 48 -9.18 11.46 2.35
N ILE A 49 -9.22 11.30 1.04
CA ILE A 49 -9.41 10.01 0.36
C ILE A 49 -8.02 9.53 -0.10
N TYR A 50 -7.66 8.32 0.30
CA TYR A 50 -6.40 7.69 -0.09
C TYR A 50 -6.62 6.69 -1.23
N LYS A 51 -5.60 6.52 -2.08
CA LYS A 51 -5.59 5.38 -3.01
C LYS A 51 -5.46 4.10 -2.20
N LYS A 52 -6.16 3.05 -2.65
CA LYS A 52 -6.07 1.73 -2.04
C LYS A 52 -4.63 1.22 -2.11
N GLU A 53 -4.07 0.87 -0.97
CA GLU A 53 -2.80 0.17 -0.88
C GLU A 53 -2.99 -1.28 -1.34
N GLU A 54 -2.10 -1.77 -2.21
CA GLU A 54 -2.15 -3.14 -2.72
C GLU A 54 -0.78 -3.77 -2.64
N VAL A 55 -0.75 -5.02 -2.18
CA VAL A 55 0.47 -5.82 -2.07
C VAL A 55 0.22 -7.19 -2.66
N PHE A 56 1.09 -7.62 -3.55
CA PHE A 56 1.10 -9.00 -4.03
C PHE A 56 2.52 -9.58 -4.06
N PHE A 57 2.61 -10.89 -4.06
CA PHE A 57 3.87 -11.63 -4.17
C PHE A 57 3.85 -12.43 -5.46
N PRO A 58 4.85 -12.27 -6.36
CA PRO A 58 4.98 -13.13 -7.52
C PRO A 58 5.17 -14.60 -7.09
N ASN A 59 4.64 -15.53 -7.86
CA ASN A 59 4.81 -16.97 -7.62
C ASN A 59 6.02 -17.57 -8.34
N ALA A 60 6.66 -16.80 -9.24
CA ALA A 60 7.91 -17.17 -9.91
C ALA A 60 8.72 -15.92 -10.28
N PHE A 61 10.03 -16.09 -10.42
CA PHE A 61 10.95 -15.07 -10.94
C PHE A 61 12.14 -15.71 -11.66
N SER A 62 12.81 -14.94 -12.52
CA SER A 62 13.91 -15.41 -13.38
C SER A 62 15.07 -14.43 -13.36
N PRO A 63 16.04 -14.60 -12.43
CA PRO A 63 17.20 -13.71 -12.33
C PRO A 63 18.24 -14.01 -13.42
N ASN A 64 17.93 -13.60 -14.66
CA ASN A 64 18.73 -13.82 -15.86
C ASN A 64 19.45 -12.55 -16.37
N GLY A 65 19.15 -11.37 -15.76
CA GLY A 65 19.74 -10.09 -16.09
C GLY A 65 19.11 -9.35 -17.25
N ASP A 66 17.91 -9.74 -17.68
CA ASP A 66 17.16 -9.07 -18.75
C ASP A 66 16.30 -7.88 -18.26
N GLN A 67 16.42 -7.54 -16.99
CA GLN A 67 15.67 -6.50 -16.27
C GLN A 67 14.16 -6.79 -16.10
N LYS A 68 13.75 -8.04 -16.32
CA LYS A 68 12.37 -8.48 -16.11
C LYS A 68 12.36 -9.62 -15.11
N ASN A 69 11.62 -9.44 -14.01
CA ASN A 69 11.50 -10.45 -12.96
C ASN A 69 12.83 -10.97 -12.40
N ASP A 70 13.88 -10.15 -12.43
CA ASP A 70 15.22 -10.50 -11.91
C ASP A 70 15.27 -10.56 -10.38
N PHE A 71 14.25 -10.00 -9.72
CA PHE A 71 14.20 -9.90 -8.27
C PHE A 71 12.87 -10.39 -7.73
N PHE A 72 12.92 -11.10 -6.61
CA PHE A 72 11.75 -11.55 -5.86
C PHE A 72 11.56 -10.77 -4.56
N GLY A 73 10.34 -10.36 -4.32
CA GLY A 73 9.89 -9.68 -3.09
C GLY A 73 8.49 -9.14 -3.26
N PRO A 74 7.92 -8.52 -2.21
CA PRO A 74 6.61 -7.90 -2.30
C PRO A 74 6.58 -6.82 -3.38
N VAL A 75 5.51 -6.81 -4.17
CA VAL A 75 5.19 -5.73 -5.11
C VAL A 75 4.11 -4.90 -4.46
N MET A 76 4.44 -3.64 -4.20
CA MET A 76 3.61 -2.70 -3.45
C MET A 76 3.11 -1.60 -4.38
N HIS A 77 1.79 -1.43 -4.47
CA HIS A 77 1.16 -0.36 -5.24
C HIS A 77 0.51 0.66 -4.31
N ASN A 78 0.66 1.94 -4.64
CA ASN A 78 0.18 3.07 -3.86
C ASN A 78 0.72 3.11 -2.41
N ILE A 79 1.87 2.50 -2.17
CA ILE A 79 2.58 2.49 -0.89
C ILE A 79 3.91 3.21 -1.07
N ASN A 80 4.18 4.23 -0.26
CA ASN A 80 5.50 4.83 -0.20
C ASN A 80 6.40 3.94 0.65
N LEU A 81 7.43 3.36 0.05
CA LEU A 81 8.33 2.41 0.71
C LEU A 81 9.09 3.03 1.90
N ASN A 82 9.32 4.35 1.89
CA ASN A 82 10.00 5.04 2.99
C ASN A 82 9.13 5.14 4.26
N ASP A 83 7.82 4.99 4.13
CA ASP A 83 6.87 5.08 5.23
C ASP A 83 6.40 3.70 5.73
N VAL A 84 6.92 2.62 5.13
CA VAL A 84 6.71 1.23 5.59
C VAL A 84 7.46 1.01 6.90
N LYS A 85 6.79 0.40 7.89
CA LYS A 85 7.35 0.15 9.21
C LYS A 85 7.46 -1.35 9.49
N ASP A 86 8.39 -1.71 10.39
CA ASP A 86 8.59 -3.07 10.89
C ASP A 86 8.78 -4.09 9.75
N TYR A 87 9.46 -3.66 8.67
CA TYR A 87 9.70 -4.51 7.51
C TYR A 87 10.69 -5.61 7.82
N LEU A 88 10.28 -6.84 7.55
CA LEU A 88 11.15 -8.03 7.58
C LEU A 88 10.75 -8.95 6.43
N PHE A 89 11.68 -9.22 5.54
CA PHE A 89 11.51 -10.14 4.43
C PHE A 89 12.63 -11.17 4.42
N MET A 90 12.26 -12.46 4.45
CA MET A 90 13.19 -13.57 4.50
C MET A 90 12.83 -14.61 3.44
N VAL A 91 13.85 -15.22 2.85
CA VAL A 91 13.69 -16.34 1.90
C VAL A 91 14.52 -17.52 2.38
N TYR A 92 13.94 -18.71 2.31
CA TYR A 92 14.51 -19.96 2.75
C TYR A 92 14.51 -20.99 1.62
N ASP A 93 15.50 -21.86 1.59
CA ASP A 93 15.47 -23.06 0.75
C ASP A 93 14.52 -24.13 1.32
N ARG A 94 14.36 -25.24 0.60
CA ARG A 94 13.53 -26.39 1.03
C ARG A 94 14.04 -27.08 2.31
N TRP A 95 15.25 -26.81 2.73
CA TRP A 95 15.88 -27.38 3.93
C TRP A 95 15.76 -26.43 5.14
N GLY A 96 15.16 -25.25 4.95
CA GLY A 96 15.05 -24.22 5.97
C GLY A 96 16.30 -23.35 6.13
N THR A 97 17.24 -23.42 5.17
CA THR A 97 18.42 -22.54 5.17
C THR A 97 18.04 -21.13 4.74
N LEU A 98 18.42 -20.14 5.51
CA LEU A 98 18.17 -18.73 5.19
C LEU A 98 19.03 -18.28 4.02
N MET A 99 18.41 -18.00 2.89
CA MET A 99 19.02 -17.58 1.64
C MET A 99 19.16 -16.06 1.56
N PHE A 100 18.14 -15.32 2.00
CA PHE A 100 18.08 -13.86 1.94
C PHE A 100 17.30 -13.31 3.13
N GLU A 101 17.70 -12.12 3.58
CA GLU A 101 17.00 -11.35 4.60
C GLU A 101 17.17 -9.85 4.32
N SER A 102 16.09 -9.09 4.50
CA SER A 102 16.09 -7.64 4.44
C SER A 102 15.10 -7.03 5.42
N ASN A 103 15.52 -5.93 6.06
CA ASN A 103 14.68 -5.03 6.85
C ASN A 103 14.31 -3.75 6.08
N ASP A 104 14.68 -3.66 4.81
CA ASP A 104 14.40 -2.53 3.93
C ASP A 104 13.55 -2.99 2.74
N PRO A 105 12.36 -2.40 2.52
CA PRO A 105 11.45 -2.78 1.44
C PRO A 105 11.99 -2.51 0.03
N GLN A 106 13.08 -1.74 -0.10
CA GLN A 106 13.72 -1.48 -1.38
C GLN A 106 14.56 -2.66 -1.87
N TYR A 107 15.03 -3.51 -0.95
CA TYR A 107 15.88 -4.65 -1.29
C TYR A 107 15.06 -5.93 -1.48
N LYS A 108 15.24 -6.54 -2.63
CA LYS A 108 14.60 -7.79 -3.05
C LYS A 108 15.65 -8.88 -3.28
N TRP A 109 15.23 -10.15 -3.20
CA TRP A 109 16.10 -11.28 -3.44
C TRP A 109 16.42 -11.46 -4.93
N ASN A 110 17.70 -11.55 -5.25
CA ASN A 110 18.22 -11.72 -6.61
C ASN A 110 18.47 -13.20 -7.00
N GLY A 111 18.00 -14.16 -6.21
CA GLY A 111 18.23 -15.58 -6.47
C GLY A 111 19.64 -16.06 -6.13
N ALA A 112 20.37 -15.34 -5.28
CA ALA A 112 21.66 -15.77 -4.75
C ALA A 112 21.58 -15.99 -3.23
N ASN A 113 22.47 -16.83 -2.70
CA ASN A 113 22.61 -17.03 -1.27
C ASN A 113 23.39 -15.87 -0.60
N LYS A 114 23.57 -15.93 0.74
CA LYS A 114 24.30 -14.91 1.52
C LYS A 114 25.76 -14.69 1.10
N ASN A 115 26.36 -15.68 0.42
CA ASN A 115 27.72 -15.58 -0.12
C ASN A 115 27.73 -15.08 -1.57
N ASN A 116 26.61 -14.57 -2.07
CA ASN A 116 26.43 -14.11 -3.44
C ASN A 116 26.63 -15.21 -4.51
N VAL A 117 26.45 -16.46 -4.12
CA VAL A 117 26.47 -17.60 -5.03
C VAL A 117 25.06 -17.84 -5.56
N LYS A 118 24.91 -18.01 -6.87
CA LYS A 118 23.62 -18.30 -7.52
C LYS A 118 22.99 -19.55 -6.93
N SER A 119 21.75 -19.44 -6.48
CA SER A 119 20.97 -20.56 -5.97
C SER A 119 20.44 -21.42 -7.11
N ASP A 120 20.19 -22.69 -6.86
CA ASP A 120 19.64 -23.62 -7.84
C ASP A 120 18.19 -23.25 -8.21
N MET A 121 17.78 -23.64 -9.42
CA MET A 121 16.37 -23.54 -9.81
C MET A 121 15.52 -24.45 -8.91
N GLY A 122 14.34 -23.97 -8.53
CA GLY A 122 13.44 -24.72 -7.66
C GLY A 122 12.54 -23.83 -6.83
N VAL A 123 11.87 -24.48 -5.88
CA VAL A 123 10.92 -23.79 -4.97
C VAL A 123 11.65 -23.34 -3.72
N TYR A 124 11.40 -22.09 -3.35
CA TYR A 124 11.86 -21.41 -2.14
C TYR A 124 10.67 -20.94 -1.34
N TYR A 125 10.83 -20.82 -0.04
CA TYR A 125 9.78 -20.36 0.86
C TYR A 125 10.11 -18.98 1.38
N TYR A 126 9.10 -18.12 1.52
CA TYR A 126 9.30 -16.80 2.06
C TYR A 126 8.41 -16.49 3.25
N PHE A 127 8.89 -15.58 4.07
CA PHE A 127 8.16 -14.90 5.12
C PHE A 127 8.32 -13.39 4.89
N CYS A 128 7.22 -12.65 4.97
CA CYS A 128 7.25 -11.18 4.89
C CYS A 128 6.28 -10.57 5.88
N LYS A 129 6.79 -9.66 6.70
CA LYS A 129 5.99 -8.91 7.67
C LYS A 129 6.32 -7.43 7.54
N PHE A 130 5.31 -6.56 7.58
CA PHE A 130 5.45 -5.12 7.63
C PHE A 130 4.11 -4.44 7.94
N THR A 131 4.18 -3.13 8.27
CA THR A 131 3.02 -2.26 8.43
C THR A 131 3.06 -1.17 7.38
N THR A 132 1.95 -0.97 6.65
CA THR A 132 1.83 0.08 5.64
C THR A 132 1.65 1.46 6.26
N PRO A 133 1.83 2.56 5.48
CA PRO A 133 1.57 3.92 5.95
C PRO A 133 0.14 4.14 6.49
N LEU A 134 -0.85 3.44 5.94
CA LEU A 134 -2.25 3.48 6.44
C LEU A 134 -2.49 2.57 7.65
N GLY A 135 -1.45 1.91 8.18
CA GLY A 135 -1.54 1.09 9.38
C GLY A 135 -2.01 -0.36 9.15
N VAL A 136 -2.07 -0.80 7.89
CA VAL A 136 -2.41 -2.20 7.57
C VAL A 136 -1.21 -3.09 7.83
N VAL A 137 -1.38 -4.13 8.65
CA VAL A 137 -0.35 -5.11 8.96
C VAL A 137 -0.41 -6.26 7.96
N TYR A 138 0.69 -6.50 7.26
CA TYR A 138 0.91 -7.68 6.44
C TYR A 138 1.79 -8.68 7.19
N ASP A 139 1.34 -9.93 7.25
CA ASP A 139 2.09 -11.09 7.76
C ASP A 139 1.81 -12.23 6.79
N LYS A 140 2.72 -12.47 5.87
CA LYS A 140 2.54 -13.40 4.75
C LYS A 140 3.65 -14.42 4.70
N LYS A 141 3.25 -15.66 4.41
CA LYS A 141 4.12 -16.79 4.11
C LYS A 141 3.68 -17.42 2.80
N GLY A 142 4.61 -17.91 2.04
CA GLY A 142 4.30 -18.58 0.77
C GLY A 142 5.55 -19.18 0.15
N ASP A 143 5.41 -19.56 -1.09
CA ASP A 143 6.48 -20.11 -1.89
C ASP A 143 6.67 -19.30 -3.19
N VAL A 144 7.86 -19.43 -3.75
CA VAL A 144 8.24 -18.83 -5.03
C VAL A 144 9.10 -19.82 -5.81
N THR A 145 8.88 -19.90 -7.11
CA THR A 145 9.71 -20.71 -8.00
C THR A 145 10.79 -19.86 -8.66
N LEU A 146 12.06 -20.21 -8.44
CA LEU A 146 13.19 -19.66 -9.16
C LEU A 146 13.39 -20.45 -10.44
N VAL A 147 13.33 -19.75 -11.59
CA VAL A 147 13.61 -20.27 -12.93
C VAL A 147 14.75 -19.47 -13.58
N ARG A 148 15.36 -20.00 -14.65
CA ARG A 148 16.40 -19.31 -15.43
C ARG A 148 16.28 -19.67 -16.90
#